data_951e683fa5e327b52c69d229a9e9ec08
#
_entry.id   951e683fa5e327b52c69d229a9e9ec08
#
_cell.length_a   1.000
_cell.length_b   1.000
_cell.length_c   1.000
_cell.angle_alpha   90.00
_cell.angle_beta   90.00
_cell.angle_gamma   90.00
#
_symmetry.space_group_name_H-M   'P 1'
#
loop_
_entity.id
_entity.type
_entity.pdbx_description
1 polymer ?
#
loop_
_entity_poly.entity_id
_entity_poly.type
_entity_poly.pdbx_seq_one_letter_code
_entity_poly.pdbx_strand_id
1 'polypeptide(L)'
;MRTMGHNPAAAIYAGTDLKRMTMLAMCLSGALAGCVAINELLGVQHRLLLDFQAGYGFAGIAVALMGRNHPLGVVLAALLFGALQQGGAELSFDMPGITREMVVVIQGLVILFSGALEHLPRPWLQALLSRRS
;
A
#
# COMPACT_ATOMS: atom_id res chain seq x y z
N MET A 1 -12.72 9.34 11.65
CA MET A 1 -11.62 9.41 10.67
C MET A 1 -12.09 9.61 9.22
N ARG A 2 -13.08 8.89 8.72
CA ARG A 2 -13.59 9.08 7.34
C ARG A 2 -14.11 10.49 7.05
N THR A 3 -14.88 11.08 7.95
CA THR A 3 -15.40 12.45 7.83
C THR A 3 -14.30 13.50 7.77
N MET A 4 -13.21 13.32 8.49
CA MET A 4 -12.05 14.22 8.45
C MET A 4 -11.30 14.16 7.11
N GLY A 5 -11.22 12.99 6.49
CA GLY A 5 -10.58 12.83 5.19
C GLY A 5 -11.35 13.46 4.03
N HIS A 6 -12.68 13.60 4.16
CA HIS A 6 -13.51 14.23 3.14
C HIS A 6 -13.65 15.74 3.33
N ASN A 7 -13.86 16.21 4.54
CA ASN A 7 -13.98 17.64 4.84
C ASN A 7 -13.64 17.93 6.30
N PRO A 8 -12.44 18.48 6.57
CA PRO A 8 -12.00 18.79 7.92
C PRO A 8 -12.88 19.87 8.60
N ALA A 9 -13.42 20.83 7.85
CA ALA A 9 -14.31 21.85 8.40
C ALA A 9 -15.61 21.23 8.92
N ALA A 10 -16.23 20.32 8.19
CA ALA A 10 -17.45 19.63 8.62
C ALA A 10 -17.20 18.77 9.88
N ALA A 11 -16.02 18.19 10.03
CA ALA A 11 -15.65 17.41 11.22
C ALA A 11 -15.54 18.28 12.49
N ILE A 12 -15.07 19.51 12.36
CA ILE A 12 -14.99 20.49 13.47
C ILE A 12 -16.39 20.89 13.90
N TYR A 13 -17.31 21.17 12.96
CA TYR A 13 -18.72 21.48 13.27
C TYR A 13 -19.44 20.31 13.93
N ALA A 14 -19.04 19.09 13.67
CA ALA A 14 -19.55 17.88 14.34
C ALA A 14 -18.93 17.63 15.73
N GLY A 15 -18.14 18.58 16.26
CA GLY A 15 -17.53 18.49 17.59
C GLY A 15 -16.31 17.56 17.66
N THR A 16 -15.70 17.19 16.53
CA THR A 16 -14.53 16.30 16.50
C THR A 16 -13.27 17.11 16.71
N ASP A 17 -12.49 16.76 17.72
CA ASP A 17 -11.18 17.38 18.00
C ASP A 17 -10.13 16.89 16.98
N LEU A 18 -9.83 17.75 16.01
CA LEU A 18 -8.91 17.47 14.92
C LEU A 18 -7.51 17.07 15.43
N LYS A 19 -7.01 17.73 16.47
CA LYS A 19 -5.69 17.46 17.06
C LYS A 19 -5.61 16.04 17.62
N ARG A 20 -6.56 15.64 18.42
CA ARG A 20 -6.59 14.30 19.04
C ARG A 20 -6.68 13.20 17.99
N MET A 21 -7.52 13.38 16.97
CA MET A 21 -7.67 12.41 15.90
C MET A 21 -6.40 12.26 15.04
N THR A 22 -5.74 13.37 14.74
CA THR A 22 -4.46 13.33 14.02
C THR A 22 -3.36 12.66 14.86
N MET A 23 -3.27 12.98 16.16
CA MET A 23 -2.33 12.31 17.04
C MET A 23 -2.58 10.80 17.14
N LEU A 24 -3.83 10.37 17.26
CA LEU A 24 -4.19 8.95 17.27
C LEU A 24 -3.80 8.25 15.96
N ALA A 25 -4.05 8.88 14.82
CA ALA A 25 -3.68 8.32 13.51
C ALA A 25 -2.16 8.17 13.37
N MET A 26 -1.41 9.18 13.79
CA MET A 26 0.06 9.14 13.77
C MET A 26 0.64 8.10 14.73
N CYS A 27 0.08 7.98 15.95
CA CYS A 27 0.49 6.96 16.91
C CYS A 27 0.23 5.54 16.40
N LEU A 28 -0.95 5.30 15.81
CA LEU A 28 -1.27 4.00 15.21
C LEU A 28 -0.36 3.67 14.03
N SER A 29 -0.11 4.63 13.15
CA SER A 29 0.81 4.46 12.03
C SER A 29 2.24 4.17 12.51
N GLY A 30 2.73 4.90 13.51
CA GLY A 30 4.03 4.67 14.11
C GLY A 30 4.14 3.31 14.80
N ALA A 31 3.08 2.87 15.50
CA ALA A 31 3.05 1.55 16.12
C ALA A 31 3.12 0.42 15.09
N LEU A 32 2.38 0.53 13.99
CA LEU A 32 2.43 -0.44 12.89
C LEU A 32 3.81 -0.45 12.22
N ALA A 33 4.40 0.71 12.00
CA ALA A 33 5.77 0.80 11.46
C ALA A 33 6.81 0.17 12.40
N GLY A 34 6.64 0.34 13.73
CA GLY A 34 7.45 -0.32 14.73
C GLY A 34 7.33 -1.85 14.69
N CYS A 35 6.12 -2.38 14.49
CA CYS A 35 5.90 -3.82 14.32
C CYS A 35 6.64 -4.38 13.09
N VAL A 36 6.66 -3.63 11.97
CA VAL A 36 7.43 -4.02 10.78
C VAL A 36 8.92 -4.06 11.09
N ALA A 37 9.44 -3.05 11.78
CA ALA A 37 10.85 -3.01 12.17
C ALA A 37 11.25 -4.18 13.08
N ILE A 38 10.41 -4.51 14.06
CA ILE A 38 10.63 -5.66 14.95
C ILE A 38 10.66 -6.97 14.16
N ASN A 39 9.69 -7.17 13.28
CA ASN A 39 9.62 -8.37 12.46
C ASN A 39 10.83 -8.51 11.54
N GLU A 40 11.27 -7.43 10.91
CA GLU A 40 12.42 -7.42 10.00
C GLU A 40 13.74 -7.69 10.75
N LEU A 41 13.94 -6.99 11.88
CA LEU A 41 15.20 -7.10 12.65
C LEU A 41 15.33 -8.42 13.38
N LEU A 42 14.25 -8.91 14.01
CA LEU A 42 14.27 -10.13 14.83
C LEU A 42 13.92 -11.38 14.03
N GLY A 43 13.03 -11.26 13.03
CA GLY A 43 12.53 -12.40 12.26
C GLY A 43 13.39 -12.76 11.05
N VAL A 44 13.92 -11.78 10.34
CA VAL A 44 14.58 -12.00 9.04
C VAL A 44 16.09 -11.76 9.11
N GLN A 45 16.50 -10.60 9.59
CA GLN A 45 17.88 -10.15 9.44
C GLN A 45 18.81 -10.58 10.60
N HIS A 46 18.27 -10.70 11.83
CA HIS A 46 19.02 -10.99 13.08
C HIS A 46 20.21 -10.05 13.33
N ARG A 47 20.30 -8.92 12.59
CA ARG A 47 21.34 -7.90 12.69
C ARG A 47 20.83 -6.56 12.18
N LEU A 48 21.37 -5.48 12.73
CA LEU A 48 21.12 -4.14 12.25
C LEU A 48 21.94 -3.89 10.97
N LEU A 49 21.28 -3.80 9.85
CA LEU A 49 21.88 -3.37 8.59
C LEU A 49 21.60 -1.88 8.40
N LEU A 50 22.62 -1.15 7.96
CA LEU A 50 22.43 0.20 7.45
C LEU A 50 21.54 0.10 6.20
N ASP A 51 20.52 0.97 6.15
CA ASP A 51 19.63 1.06 4.97
C ASP A 51 18.60 -0.09 4.79
N PHE A 52 18.25 -0.81 5.86
CA PHE A 52 17.24 -1.88 5.80
C PHE A 52 15.83 -1.39 5.40
N GLN A 53 15.57 -0.09 5.54
CA GLN A 53 14.26 0.51 5.19
C GLN A 53 14.16 1.05 3.76
N ALA A 54 15.21 0.92 2.94
CA ALA A 54 15.23 1.46 1.60
C ALA A 54 14.08 0.91 0.75
N GLY A 55 13.10 1.76 0.46
CA GLY A 55 11.98 1.46 -0.41
C GLY A 55 10.71 0.93 0.25
N TYR A 56 10.72 0.41 1.48
CA TYR A 56 9.51 -0.12 2.12
C TYR A 56 8.41 0.93 2.33
N GLY A 57 8.78 2.19 2.61
CA GLY A 57 7.82 3.28 2.72
C GLY A 57 7.09 3.55 1.41
N PHE A 58 7.82 3.57 0.30
CA PHE A 58 7.24 3.74 -1.04
C PHE A 58 6.36 2.56 -1.44
N ALA A 59 6.82 1.33 -1.17
CA ALA A 59 6.01 0.14 -1.38
C ALA A 59 4.71 0.17 -0.57
N GLY A 60 4.76 0.64 0.67
CA GLY A 60 3.58 0.81 1.53
C GLY A 60 2.58 1.81 0.96
N ILE A 61 3.03 2.94 0.39
CA ILE A 61 2.17 3.91 -0.29
C ILE A 61 1.51 3.26 -1.52
N ALA A 62 2.29 2.53 -2.31
CA ALA A 62 1.77 1.84 -3.50
C ALA A 62 0.70 0.80 -3.13
N VAL A 63 0.95 -0.01 -2.10
CA VAL A 63 -0.01 -1.00 -1.56
C VAL A 63 -1.28 -0.32 -1.05
N ALA A 64 -1.17 0.81 -0.34
CA ALA A 64 -2.31 1.55 0.16
C ALA A 64 -3.18 2.12 -0.98
N LEU A 65 -2.55 2.65 -2.03
CA LEU A 65 -3.24 3.13 -3.23
C LEU A 65 -3.93 1.99 -3.98
N MET A 66 -3.23 0.87 -4.18
CA MET A 66 -3.79 -0.32 -4.83
C MET A 66 -4.97 -0.91 -4.04
N GLY A 67 -4.89 -0.89 -2.71
CA GLY A 67 -5.98 -1.31 -1.81
C GLY A 67 -7.14 -0.31 -1.71
N ARG A 68 -7.07 0.85 -2.42
CA ARG A 68 -8.10 1.90 -2.45
C ARG A 68 -8.44 2.44 -1.06
N ASN A 69 -7.49 2.46 -0.16
CA ASN A 69 -7.67 2.82 1.26
C ASN A 69 -8.78 2.02 1.98
N HIS A 70 -9.18 0.87 1.43
CA HIS A 70 -10.09 -0.06 2.08
C HIS A 70 -9.29 -1.10 2.86
N PRO A 71 -9.58 -1.38 4.14
CA PRO A 71 -8.76 -2.26 4.98
C PRO A 71 -8.51 -3.64 4.37
N LEU A 72 -9.56 -4.28 3.85
CA LEU A 72 -9.45 -5.60 3.20
C LEU A 72 -8.65 -5.53 1.88
N GLY A 73 -8.85 -4.47 1.10
CA GLY A 73 -8.09 -4.24 -0.14
C GLY A 73 -6.61 -4.06 0.12
N VAL A 74 -6.25 -3.32 1.18
CA VAL A 74 -4.85 -3.10 1.58
C VAL A 74 -4.20 -4.41 2.03
N VAL A 75 -4.93 -5.26 2.80
CA VAL A 75 -4.41 -6.57 3.22
C VAL A 75 -4.14 -7.48 2.02
N LEU A 76 -5.08 -7.56 1.07
CA LEU A 76 -4.91 -8.37 -0.14
C LEU A 76 -3.76 -7.84 -1.02
N ALA A 77 -3.67 -6.52 -1.20
CA ALA A 77 -2.57 -5.90 -1.93
C ALA A 77 -1.23 -6.15 -1.24
N ALA A 78 -1.17 -6.06 0.09
CA ALA A 78 0.03 -6.34 0.87
C ALA A 78 0.50 -7.79 0.72
N LEU A 79 -0.43 -8.75 0.75
CA LEU A 79 -0.11 -10.17 0.53
C LEU A 79 0.44 -10.41 -0.88
N LEU A 80 -0.18 -9.81 -1.90
CA LEU A 80 0.28 -9.92 -3.28
C LEU A 80 1.67 -9.31 -3.46
N PHE A 81 1.91 -8.13 -2.92
CA PHE A 81 3.22 -7.47 -2.98
C PHE A 81 4.30 -8.23 -2.20
N GLY A 82 3.94 -8.75 -1.01
CA GLY A 82 4.84 -9.57 -0.21
C GLY A 82 5.24 -10.87 -0.94
N ALA A 83 4.27 -11.54 -1.56
CA ALA A 83 4.52 -12.75 -2.35
C ALA A 83 5.41 -12.45 -3.58
N LEU A 84 5.18 -11.34 -4.27
CA LEU A 84 6.03 -10.91 -5.39
C LEU A 84 7.45 -10.58 -4.93
N GLN A 85 7.62 -9.91 -3.80
CA GLN A 85 8.94 -9.59 -3.25
C GLN A 85 9.70 -10.85 -2.83
N GLN A 86 9.05 -11.72 -2.07
CA GLN A 86 9.68 -12.95 -1.58
C GLN A 86 9.98 -13.92 -2.73
N GLY A 87 9.02 -14.16 -3.62
CA GLY A 87 9.23 -15.00 -4.80
C GLY A 87 10.30 -14.47 -5.74
N GLY A 88 10.36 -13.15 -5.92
CA GLY A 88 11.42 -12.51 -6.72
C GLY A 88 12.80 -12.62 -6.10
N ALA A 89 12.89 -12.55 -4.77
CA ALA A 89 14.14 -12.77 -4.06
C ALA A 89 14.64 -14.21 -4.23
N GLU A 90 13.78 -15.21 -4.09
CA GLU A 90 14.14 -16.62 -4.30
C GLU A 90 14.53 -16.93 -5.74
N LEU A 91 13.78 -16.42 -6.72
CA LEU A 91 14.10 -16.58 -8.14
C LEU A 91 15.48 -15.99 -8.51
N SER A 92 15.88 -14.91 -7.86
CA SER A 92 17.20 -14.30 -8.11
C SER A 92 18.38 -15.16 -7.60
N PHE A 93 18.14 -16.10 -6.68
CA PHE A 93 19.12 -17.06 -6.22
C PHE A 93 19.25 -18.26 -7.17
N ASP A 94 18.13 -18.73 -7.73
CA ASP A 94 18.10 -19.91 -8.59
C ASP A 94 18.45 -19.61 -10.05
N MET A 95 18.17 -18.38 -10.51
CA MET A 95 18.41 -17.94 -11.90
C MET A 95 19.24 -16.66 -11.92
N PRO A 96 20.54 -16.73 -12.22
CA PRO A 96 21.41 -15.55 -12.26
C PRO A 96 21.06 -14.50 -13.32
N GLY A 97 20.09 -14.79 -14.19
CA GLY A 97 19.56 -13.84 -15.17
C GLY A 97 18.41 -12.98 -14.66
N ILE A 98 17.82 -13.31 -13.52
CA ILE A 98 16.69 -12.54 -12.93
C ILE A 98 17.24 -11.70 -11.79
N THR A 99 17.35 -10.41 -12.04
CA THR A 99 17.82 -9.44 -11.06
C THR A 99 16.67 -8.97 -10.19
N ARG A 100 16.94 -8.64 -8.93
CA ARG A 100 15.98 -8.02 -8.00
C ARG A 100 15.28 -6.80 -8.60
N GLU A 101 15.98 -6.08 -9.47
CA GLU A 101 15.47 -4.91 -10.19
C GLU A 101 14.33 -5.26 -11.15
N MET A 102 14.34 -6.44 -11.76
CA MET A 102 13.23 -6.90 -12.61
C MET A 102 11.94 -7.08 -11.81
N VAL A 103 12.03 -7.53 -10.57
CA VAL A 103 10.87 -7.66 -9.67
C VAL A 103 10.29 -6.29 -9.34
N VAL A 104 11.14 -5.29 -9.10
CA VAL A 104 10.72 -3.90 -8.86
C VAL A 104 10.02 -3.32 -10.10
N VAL A 105 10.50 -3.61 -11.30
CA VAL A 105 9.85 -3.20 -12.56
C VAL A 105 8.47 -3.85 -12.70
N ILE A 106 8.34 -5.15 -12.42
CA ILE A 106 7.06 -5.86 -12.45
C ILE A 106 6.09 -5.25 -11.43
N GLN A 107 6.55 -4.96 -10.22
CA GLN A 107 5.74 -4.28 -9.19
C GLN A 107 5.29 -2.90 -9.66
N GLY A 108 6.17 -2.11 -10.26
CA GLY A 108 5.84 -0.81 -10.84
C GLY A 108 4.77 -0.92 -11.94
N LEU A 109 4.88 -1.91 -12.82
CA LEU A 109 3.88 -2.21 -13.85
C LEU A 109 2.52 -2.58 -13.22
N VAL A 110 2.50 -3.45 -12.22
CA VAL A 110 1.27 -3.85 -11.52
C VAL A 110 0.58 -2.64 -10.90
N ILE A 111 1.33 -1.73 -10.26
CA ILE A 111 0.80 -0.50 -9.68
C ILE A 111 0.21 0.40 -10.77
N LEU A 112 0.94 0.58 -11.87
CA LEU A 112 0.53 1.42 -12.98
C LEU A 112 -0.75 0.91 -13.64
N PHE A 113 -0.82 -0.39 -13.92
CA PHE A 113 -2.04 -1.01 -14.48
C PHE A 113 -3.20 -0.98 -13.49
N SER A 114 -2.96 -1.21 -12.21
CA SER A 114 -4.00 -1.12 -11.18
C SER A 114 -4.58 0.30 -11.10
N GLY A 115 -3.72 1.32 -11.12
CA GLY A 115 -4.15 2.73 -11.14
C GLY A 115 -4.88 3.12 -12.43
N ALA A 116 -4.40 2.64 -13.58
CA ALA A 116 -5.04 2.90 -14.87
C ALA A 116 -6.41 2.24 -14.98
N LEU A 117 -6.54 0.98 -14.54
CA LEU A 117 -7.81 0.25 -14.52
C LEU A 117 -8.86 0.88 -13.58
N GLU A 118 -8.44 1.60 -12.57
CA GLU A 118 -9.38 2.27 -11.67
C GLU A 118 -10.13 3.43 -12.35
N HIS A 119 -9.50 4.11 -13.30
CA HIS A 119 -10.10 5.24 -13.99
C HIS A 119 -10.94 4.85 -15.24
N LEU A 120 -10.67 3.70 -15.83
CA LEU A 120 -11.26 3.29 -17.10
C LEU A 120 -12.71 2.73 -17.03
N PRO A 121 -13.14 1.96 -16.00
CA PRO A 121 -14.42 1.26 -16.10
C PRO A 121 -15.66 2.10 -15.79
N ARG A 122 -15.55 3.21 -15.07
CA ARG A 122 -16.73 3.99 -14.66
C ARG A 122 -17.51 4.64 -15.81
N PRO A 123 -16.90 5.36 -16.75
CA PRO A 123 -17.65 5.94 -17.86
C PRO A 123 -18.10 4.90 -18.89
N TRP A 124 -17.33 3.83 -19.09
CA TRP A 124 -17.64 2.78 -20.06
C TRP A 124 -18.79 1.88 -19.62
N LEU A 125 -18.83 1.47 -18.36
CA LEU A 125 -19.93 0.68 -17.80
C LEU A 125 -21.23 1.48 -17.74
N GLN A 126 -21.19 2.77 -17.45
CA GLN A 126 -22.36 3.65 -17.49
C GLN A 126 -22.89 3.83 -18.91
N ALA A 127 -21.99 3.96 -19.90
CA ALA A 127 -22.37 4.06 -21.30
C ALA A 127 -22.97 2.75 -21.86
N LEU A 128 -22.52 1.59 -21.38
CA LEU A 128 -23.08 0.29 -21.76
C LEU A 128 -24.43 0.01 -21.09
N LEU A 129 -24.61 0.42 -19.85
CA LEU A 129 -25.87 0.25 -19.11
C LEU A 129 -26.95 1.23 -19.60
N SER A 130 -26.56 2.46 -19.98
CA SER A 130 -27.51 3.45 -20.54
C SER A 130 -28.01 3.12 -21.95
N ARG A 131 -27.33 2.23 -22.67
CA ARG A 131 -27.81 1.75 -23.98
C ARG A 131 -28.83 0.61 -23.90
N ARG A 132 -29.10 0.10 -22.69
CA ARG A 132 -30.03 -1.03 -22.48
C ARG A 132 -31.36 -0.61 -21.79
N SER A 133 -31.55 0.65 -21.48
CA SER A 133 -32.81 1.25 -21.04
C SER A 133 -33.29 2.24 -22.11
#